data_53b69e9a9a99a6c50cb6dc085ffef0e6
#
_entry.id   53b69e9a9a99a6c50cb6dc085ffef0e6
#
_cell.length_a   1.000
_cell.length_b   1.000
_cell.length_c   1.000
_cell.angle_alpha   90.00
_cell.angle_beta   90.00
_cell.angle_gamma   90.00
#
_symmetry.space_group_name_H-M   'P 1'
#
loop_
_entity.id
_entity.type
_entity.pdbx_description
1 polymer ?
#
loop_
_entity_poly.entity_id
_entity_poly.type
_entity_poly.pdbx_seq_one_letter_code
_entity_poly.pdbx_strand_id
1 'polypeptide(L)'
;MAIHQPDLLPYSGFWFKMARADTFVVAVHDQFQKHGYQRRVRMRETWVSHQLIGKPALCPISEVVVQPGWQGRLVDAIRGRYATARYWRERGPALCAGIEACSGESLVDVNVALIELVRPLLGITTPLVVTEPPVGQGVDRLIEVVTAVGGTSYLSGTGGRAYTVSYTHLTLPTNREV
;
A
#
# COMPACT_ATOMS: atom_id res chain seq x y z
N MET A 1 10.13 12.23 -1.55
CA MET A 1 9.08 11.27 -1.97
C MET A 1 9.26 9.92 -1.29
N ALA A 2 8.27 9.05 -1.28
CA ALA A 2 8.35 7.67 -0.78
C ALA A 2 7.73 6.68 -1.77
N ILE A 3 8.14 5.40 -1.70
CA ILE A 3 7.62 4.32 -2.55
C ILE A 3 7.17 3.17 -1.65
N HIS A 4 6.01 2.59 -1.93
CA HIS A 4 5.54 1.37 -1.27
C HIS A 4 4.58 0.58 -2.17
N GLN A 5 4.53 -0.73 -1.97
CA GLN A 5 3.54 -1.60 -2.60
C GLN A 5 2.13 -1.27 -2.08
N PRO A 6 1.06 -1.46 -2.88
CA PRO A 6 -0.31 -1.28 -2.41
C PRO A 6 -0.70 -2.43 -1.47
N ASP A 7 -0.55 -2.23 -0.16
CA ASP A 7 -0.93 -3.21 0.85
C ASP A 7 -2.43 -3.13 1.18
N LEU A 8 -3.02 -4.27 1.56
CA LEU A 8 -4.41 -4.34 2.02
C LEU A 8 -4.54 -3.69 3.40
N LEU A 9 -5.29 -2.58 3.48
CA LEU A 9 -5.47 -1.81 4.72
C LEU A 9 -4.16 -1.66 5.49
N PRO A 10 -3.22 -0.86 4.99
CA PRO A 10 -1.84 -0.81 5.45
C PRO A 10 -1.69 -0.52 6.95
N TYR A 11 -0.59 -1.01 7.53
CA TYR A 11 -0.22 -0.76 8.92
C TYR A 11 0.25 0.70 9.16
N SER A 12 0.37 1.09 10.41
CA SER A 12 0.69 2.46 10.82
C SER A 12 1.98 3.03 10.20
N GLY A 13 3.01 2.21 10.03
CA GLY A 13 4.28 2.63 9.40
C GLY A 13 4.15 3.03 7.93
N PHE A 14 3.22 2.43 7.18
CA PHE A 14 2.88 2.85 5.82
C PHE A 14 2.31 4.27 5.82
N TRP A 15 1.31 4.52 6.68
CA TRP A 15 0.66 5.82 6.80
C TRP A 15 1.60 6.90 7.31
N PHE A 16 2.46 6.55 8.27
CA PHE A 16 3.50 7.47 8.77
C PHE A 16 4.46 7.87 7.64
N LYS A 17 4.93 6.91 6.84
CA LYS A 17 5.79 7.18 5.69
C LYS A 17 5.09 8.05 4.64
N MET A 18 3.82 7.78 4.37
CA MET A 18 3.02 8.58 3.44
C MET A 18 2.88 10.02 3.93
N ALA A 19 2.54 10.24 5.19
CA ALA A 19 2.36 11.56 5.78
C ALA A 19 3.64 12.42 5.82
N ARG A 20 4.82 11.79 5.70
CA ARG A 20 6.14 12.45 5.69
C ARG A 20 6.68 12.73 4.29
N ALA A 21 6.00 12.26 3.27
CA ALA A 21 6.44 12.41 1.88
C ALA A 21 5.62 13.49 1.17
N ASP A 22 6.26 14.26 0.28
CA ASP A 22 5.58 15.21 -0.60
C ASP A 22 4.81 14.50 -1.71
N THR A 23 5.30 13.32 -2.11
CA THR A 23 4.69 12.45 -3.12
C THR A 23 4.87 11.00 -2.69
N PHE A 24 3.82 10.19 -2.82
CA PHE A 24 3.85 8.78 -2.49
C PHE A 24 3.60 7.93 -3.75
N VAL A 25 4.62 7.19 -4.18
CA VAL A 25 4.52 6.31 -5.35
C VAL A 25 4.04 4.94 -4.93
N VAL A 26 3.00 4.46 -5.61
CA VAL A 26 2.47 3.10 -5.44
C VAL A 26 3.18 2.17 -6.41
N ALA A 27 3.96 1.22 -5.88
CA ALA A 27 4.77 0.27 -6.66
C ALA A 27 3.89 -0.89 -7.17
N VAL A 28 3.12 -0.65 -8.23
CA VAL A 28 2.15 -1.62 -8.81
C VAL A 28 2.80 -2.70 -9.67
N HIS A 29 4.03 -2.46 -10.12
CA HIS A 29 4.78 -3.37 -10.98
C HIS A 29 5.68 -4.36 -10.21
N ASP A 30 5.65 -4.29 -8.88
CA ASP A 30 6.37 -5.23 -8.03
C ASP A 30 5.79 -6.63 -8.14
N GLN A 31 6.62 -7.61 -7.86
CA GLN A 31 6.21 -9.01 -7.85
C GLN A 31 5.20 -9.28 -6.74
N PHE A 32 4.13 -9.99 -7.08
CA PHE A 32 3.15 -10.47 -6.12
C PHE A 32 3.77 -11.45 -5.12
N GLN A 33 3.48 -11.23 -3.86
CA GLN A 33 3.92 -12.09 -2.76
C GLN A 33 2.73 -12.78 -2.10
N LYS A 34 2.58 -14.08 -2.32
CA LYS A 34 1.46 -14.88 -1.80
C LYS A 34 1.19 -14.67 -0.31
N HIS A 35 2.23 -14.49 0.48
CA HIS A 35 2.16 -14.29 1.94
C HIS A 35 2.50 -12.84 2.35
N GLY A 36 2.56 -11.92 1.38
CA GLY A 36 2.79 -10.50 1.61
C GLY A 36 1.55 -9.75 2.10
N TYR A 37 1.74 -8.51 2.52
CA TYR A 37 0.67 -7.62 2.97
C TYR A 37 -0.21 -7.08 1.83
N GLN A 38 0.21 -7.25 0.59
CA GLN A 38 -0.58 -6.89 -0.59
C GLN A 38 -1.95 -7.57 -0.58
N ARG A 39 -2.00 -8.84 -0.16
CA ARG A 39 -3.19 -9.69 -0.18
C ARG A 39 -3.88 -9.79 1.17
N ARG A 40 -3.17 -9.60 2.27
CA ARG A 40 -3.67 -9.89 3.62
C ARG A 40 -3.29 -8.83 4.62
N VAL A 41 -4.13 -8.68 5.63
CA VAL A 41 -3.92 -7.80 6.78
C VAL A 41 -4.17 -8.57 8.07
N ARG A 42 -3.45 -8.24 9.13
CA ARG A 42 -3.71 -8.78 10.45
C ARG A 42 -4.72 -7.89 11.18
N MET A 43 -5.90 -8.42 11.43
CA MET A 43 -6.95 -7.75 12.19
C MET A 43 -7.05 -8.41 13.57
N ARG A 44 -6.62 -7.69 14.62
CA ARG A 44 -6.39 -8.29 15.95
C ARG A 44 -5.45 -9.49 15.82
N GLU A 45 -5.87 -10.67 16.27
CA GLU A 45 -5.05 -11.89 16.29
C GLU A 45 -5.18 -12.76 15.02
N THR A 46 -5.99 -12.35 14.04
CA THR A 46 -6.29 -13.16 12.86
C THR A 46 -5.90 -12.49 11.54
N TRP A 47 -5.52 -13.30 10.56
CA TRP A 47 -5.30 -12.84 9.21
C TRP A 47 -6.63 -12.78 8.44
N VAL A 48 -6.86 -11.66 7.79
CA VAL A 48 -7.91 -11.48 6.78
C VAL A 48 -7.23 -11.32 5.43
N SER A 49 -7.70 -12.07 4.44
CA SER A 49 -7.06 -12.10 3.12
C SER A 49 -8.10 -11.94 2.02
N HIS A 50 -7.75 -11.22 0.96
CA HIS A 50 -8.51 -11.30 -0.27
C HIS A 50 -8.48 -12.71 -0.85
N GLN A 51 -9.63 -13.17 -1.33
CA GLN A 51 -9.72 -14.35 -2.18
C GLN A 51 -9.36 -13.94 -3.60
N LEU A 52 -8.47 -14.69 -4.22
CA LEU A 52 -7.96 -14.39 -5.56
C LEU A 52 -8.52 -15.36 -6.58
N ILE A 53 -8.66 -14.89 -7.82
CA ILE A 53 -8.97 -15.76 -8.95
C ILE A 53 -7.69 -16.49 -9.37
N GLY A 54 -7.78 -17.79 -9.52
CA GLY A 54 -6.63 -18.63 -9.87
C GLY A 54 -5.63 -18.83 -8.74
N LYS A 55 -4.37 -19.06 -9.11
CA LYS A 55 -3.24 -19.26 -8.20
C LYS A 55 -2.06 -18.40 -8.67
N PRO A 56 -2.16 -17.05 -8.53
CA PRO A 56 -1.11 -16.18 -9.02
C PRO A 56 0.23 -16.49 -8.32
N ALA A 57 1.28 -16.58 -9.11
CA ALA A 57 2.66 -16.77 -8.64
C ALA A 57 3.61 -16.16 -9.66
N LEU A 58 4.67 -15.51 -9.15
CA LEU A 58 5.73 -14.91 -9.99
C LEU A 58 5.24 -13.91 -11.04
N CYS A 59 4.10 -13.25 -10.79
CA CYS A 59 3.53 -12.23 -11.65
C CYS A 59 3.55 -10.85 -10.97
N PRO A 60 3.43 -9.74 -11.72
CA PRO A 60 3.23 -8.41 -11.16
C PRO A 60 1.93 -8.35 -10.32
N ILE A 61 1.90 -7.47 -9.30
CA ILE A 61 0.70 -7.26 -8.48
C ILE A 61 -0.49 -6.82 -9.35
N SER A 62 -0.24 -6.05 -10.40
CA SER A 62 -1.24 -5.53 -11.32
C SER A 62 -2.00 -6.63 -12.10
N GLU A 63 -1.43 -7.82 -12.23
CA GLU A 63 -2.06 -8.96 -12.91
C GLU A 63 -2.92 -9.84 -11.98
N VAL A 64 -2.89 -9.57 -10.69
CA VAL A 64 -3.61 -10.36 -9.69
C VAL A 64 -5.05 -9.89 -9.60
N VAL A 65 -6.01 -10.81 -9.80
CA VAL A 65 -7.45 -10.50 -9.77
C VAL A 65 -8.08 -10.98 -8.47
N VAL A 66 -8.89 -10.13 -7.86
CA VAL A 66 -9.63 -10.39 -6.61
C VAL A 66 -11.00 -10.99 -6.96
N GLN A 67 -11.46 -11.98 -6.19
CA GLN A 67 -12.79 -12.55 -6.39
C GLN A 67 -13.90 -11.53 -6.14
N PRO A 68 -14.94 -11.46 -7.01
CA PRO A 68 -16.09 -10.58 -6.81
C PRO A 68 -16.73 -10.72 -5.42
N GLY A 69 -17.35 -9.66 -4.93
CA GLY A 69 -17.95 -9.61 -3.59
C GLY A 69 -16.92 -9.46 -2.46
N TRP A 70 -15.71 -9.03 -2.77
CA TRP A 70 -14.66 -8.77 -1.78
C TRP A 70 -15.06 -7.69 -0.76
N GLN A 71 -15.88 -6.71 -1.17
CA GLN A 71 -16.36 -5.62 -0.32
C GLN A 71 -17.13 -6.17 0.89
N GLY A 72 -18.18 -6.97 0.62
CA GLY A 72 -19.00 -7.58 1.67
C GLY A 72 -18.18 -8.45 2.61
N ARG A 73 -17.29 -9.29 2.07
CA ARG A 73 -16.39 -10.13 2.89
C ARG A 73 -15.46 -9.30 3.78
N LEU A 74 -14.94 -8.19 3.27
CA LEU A 74 -14.07 -7.30 4.04
C LEU A 74 -14.86 -6.55 5.13
N VAL A 75 -16.04 -6.05 4.80
CA VAL A 75 -16.96 -5.39 5.75
C VAL A 75 -17.36 -6.34 6.87
N ASP A 76 -17.74 -7.58 6.56
CA ASP A 76 -18.10 -8.60 7.56
C ASP A 76 -16.90 -8.93 8.47
N ALA A 77 -15.70 -9.04 7.87
CA ALA A 77 -14.48 -9.25 8.63
C ALA A 77 -14.16 -8.11 9.60
N ILE A 78 -14.33 -6.86 9.17
CA ILE A 78 -14.13 -5.66 10.01
C ILE A 78 -15.21 -5.59 11.08
N ARG A 79 -16.48 -5.72 10.71
CA ARG A 79 -17.61 -5.66 11.64
C ARG A 79 -17.50 -6.71 12.74
N GLY A 80 -17.23 -7.96 12.37
CA GLY A 80 -17.10 -9.06 13.33
C GLY A 80 -15.96 -8.86 14.35
N ARG A 81 -14.94 -8.07 14.03
CA ARG A 81 -13.78 -7.84 14.90
C ARG A 81 -13.82 -6.53 15.67
N TYR A 82 -14.47 -5.51 15.12
CA TYR A 82 -14.39 -4.16 15.64
C TYR A 82 -15.73 -3.55 16.07
N ALA A 83 -16.86 -4.29 15.96
CA ALA A 83 -18.19 -3.79 16.37
C ALA A 83 -18.25 -3.32 17.84
N THR A 84 -17.39 -3.84 18.71
CA THR A 84 -17.29 -3.44 20.12
C THR A 84 -16.19 -2.40 20.38
N ALA A 85 -15.50 -1.92 19.35
CA ALA A 85 -14.46 -0.90 19.51
C ALA A 85 -15.06 0.44 19.95
N ARG A 86 -14.30 1.21 20.74
CA ARG A 86 -14.76 2.45 21.38
C ARG A 86 -15.44 3.42 20.40
N TYR A 87 -14.88 3.59 19.21
CA TYR A 87 -15.38 4.55 18.21
C TYR A 87 -16.18 3.88 17.08
N TRP A 88 -16.57 2.61 17.24
CA TRP A 88 -17.27 1.88 16.18
C TRP A 88 -18.58 2.54 15.77
N ARG A 89 -19.40 2.95 16.76
CA ARG A 89 -20.72 3.57 16.50
C ARG A 89 -20.60 4.85 15.69
N GLU A 90 -19.50 5.58 15.88
CA GLU A 90 -19.23 6.86 15.21
C GLU A 90 -18.60 6.68 13.83
N ARG A 91 -17.63 5.78 13.70
CA ARG A 91 -16.76 5.65 12.50
C ARG A 91 -17.03 4.40 11.68
N GLY A 92 -17.47 3.32 12.31
CA GLY A 92 -17.63 2.02 11.65
C GLY A 92 -18.61 2.02 10.48
N PRO A 93 -19.85 2.57 10.64
CA PRO A 93 -20.81 2.58 9.54
C PRO A 93 -20.33 3.33 8.31
N ALA A 94 -19.71 4.50 8.48
CA ALA A 94 -19.17 5.29 7.38
C ALA A 94 -18.01 4.56 6.67
N LEU A 95 -17.11 3.92 7.43
CA LEU A 95 -16.03 3.11 6.86
C LEU A 95 -16.59 1.92 6.06
N CYS A 96 -17.57 1.20 6.59
CA CYS A 96 -18.20 0.08 5.90
C CYS A 96 -18.87 0.53 4.60
N ALA A 97 -19.66 1.60 4.63
CA ALA A 97 -20.30 2.16 3.46
C ALA A 97 -19.27 2.61 2.40
N GLY A 98 -18.16 3.22 2.83
CA GLY A 98 -17.05 3.59 1.95
C GLY A 98 -16.42 2.37 1.28
N ILE A 99 -16.21 1.27 2.00
CA ILE A 99 -15.69 0.02 1.43
C ILE A 99 -16.69 -0.59 0.44
N GLU A 100 -17.99 -0.59 0.75
CA GLU A 100 -19.04 -1.10 -0.13
C GLU A 100 -19.16 -0.29 -1.43
N ALA A 101 -18.83 0.99 -1.40
CA ALA A 101 -18.80 1.87 -2.56
C ALA A 101 -17.51 1.74 -3.39
N CYS A 102 -16.46 1.13 -2.88
CA CYS A 102 -15.23 0.91 -3.63
C CYS A 102 -15.46 -0.04 -4.81
N SER A 103 -14.80 0.22 -5.92
CA SER A 103 -14.75 -0.64 -7.10
C SER A 103 -13.32 -1.13 -7.35
N GLY A 104 -13.17 -2.11 -8.24
CA GLY A 104 -11.89 -2.65 -8.64
C GLY A 104 -11.93 -4.17 -8.75
N GLU A 105 -11.21 -4.69 -9.74
CA GLU A 105 -11.09 -6.12 -10.00
C GLU A 105 -9.66 -6.60 -9.75
N SER A 106 -8.67 -5.80 -10.13
CA SER A 106 -7.28 -6.11 -9.83
C SER A 106 -6.96 -5.86 -8.35
N LEU A 107 -5.98 -6.58 -7.82
CA LEU A 107 -5.51 -6.38 -6.44
C LEU A 107 -4.98 -4.96 -6.23
N VAL A 108 -4.40 -4.36 -7.27
CA VAL A 108 -3.94 -2.97 -7.26
C VAL A 108 -5.11 -2.02 -7.10
N ASP A 109 -6.15 -2.13 -7.97
CA ASP A 109 -7.30 -1.22 -7.94
C ASP A 109 -8.01 -1.27 -6.59
N VAL A 110 -8.24 -2.49 -6.08
CA VAL A 110 -8.87 -2.71 -4.78
C VAL A 110 -8.07 -2.07 -3.65
N ASN A 111 -6.77 -2.31 -3.59
CA ASN A 111 -5.94 -1.78 -2.51
C ASN A 111 -5.75 -0.26 -2.61
N VAL A 112 -5.60 0.28 -3.83
CA VAL A 112 -5.52 1.74 -4.04
C VAL A 112 -6.83 2.41 -3.63
N ALA A 113 -7.99 1.85 -4.02
CA ALA A 113 -9.29 2.38 -3.61
C ALA A 113 -9.44 2.40 -2.07
N LEU A 114 -9.01 1.34 -1.38
CA LEU A 114 -9.01 1.29 0.09
C LEU A 114 -8.03 2.29 0.71
N ILE A 115 -6.86 2.49 0.12
CA ILE A 115 -5.88 3.50 0.57
C ILE A 115 -6.48 4.90 0.40
N GLU A 116 -7.09 5.20 -0.75
CA GLU A 116 -7.75 6.48 -1.02
C GLU A 116 -8.95 6.75 -0.10
N LEU A 117 -9.69 5.70 0.29
CA LEU A 117 -10.76 5.80 1.27
C LEU A 117 -10.23 6.16 2.67
N VAL A 118 -9.14 5.52 3.11
CA VAL A 118 -8.63 5.66 4.48
C VAL A 118 -7.74 6.88 4.66
N ARG A 119 -6.97 7.25 3.65
CA ARG A 119 -6.01 8.37 3.67
C ARG A 119 -6.61 9.67 4.23
N PRO A 120 -7.73 10.19 3.71
CA PRO A 120 -8.33 11.43 4.23
C PRO A 120 -8.88 11.28 5.65
N LEU A 121 -9.32 10.09 6.06
CA LEU A 121 -9.77 9.83 7.43
C LEU A 121 -8.64 9.96 8.45
N LEU A 122 -7.39 9.81 7.99
CA LEU A 122 -6.17 10.01 8.78
C LEU A 122 -5.59 11.44 8.66
N GLY A 123 -6.26 12.32 7.91
CA GLY A 123 -5.78 13.68 7.66
C GLY A 123 -4.55 13.76 6.74
N ILE A 124 -4.29 12.71 5.96
CA ILE A 124 -3.13 12.64 5.05
C ILE A 124 -3.56 13.16 3.68
N THR A 125 -2.87 14.19 3.20
CA THR A 125 -3.14 14.86 1.91
C THR A 125 -2.11 14.53 0.83
N THR A 126 -1.06 13.79 1.17
CA THR A 126 0.02 13.41 0.25
C THR A 126 -0.54 12.75 -1.02
N PRO A 127 -0.22 13.25 -2.23
CA PRO A 127 -0.71 12.69 -3.47
C PRO A 127 -0.15 11.28 -3.71
N LEU A 128 -1.02 10.37 -4.20
CA LEU A 128 -0.64 9.06 -4.70
C LEU A 128 -0.35 9.14 -6.20
N VAL A 129 0.74 8.53 -6.61
CA VAL A 129 1.17 8.48 -8.01
C VAL A 129 1.53 7.06 -8.38
N VAL A 130 1.13 6.64 -9.56
CA VAL A 130 1.61 5.42 -10.22
C VAL A 130 2.56 5.85 -11.33
N THR A 131 3.75 5.27 -11.40
CA THR A 131 4.72 5.53 -12.46
C THR A 131 4.68 4.43 -13.52
N GLU A 132 5.25 4.70 -14.69
CA GLU A 132 5.55 3.66 -15.66
C GLU A 132 6.47 2.59 -15.02
N PRO A 133 6.44 1.35 -15.55
CA PRO A 133 7.30 0.29 -15.05
C PRO A 133 8.79 0.70 -15.21
N PRO A 134 9.58 0.72 -14.14
CA PRO A 134 11.01 1.01 -14.23
C PRO A 134 11.73 -0.13 -14.94
N VAL A 135 12.74 0.23 -15.73
CA VAL A 135 13.59 -0.72 -16.48
C VAL A 135 14.74 -1.23 -15.62
N GLY A 136 15.31 -0.36 -14.79
CA GLY A 136 16.43 -0.67 -13.90
C GLY A 136 16.07 -1.65 -12.78
N GLN A 137 17.09 -2.15 -12.12
CA GLN A 137 16.97 -3.03 -10.96
C GLN A 137 17.65 -2.41 -9.73
N GLY A 138 17.26 -2.86 -8.54
CA GLY A 138 17.89 -2.42 -7.30
C GLY A 138 17.82 -0.88 -7.13
N VAL A 139 18.98 -0.25 -7.01
CA VAL A 139 19.09 1.20 -6.79
C VAL A 139 18.76 2.01 -8.05
N ASP A 140 19.12 1.52 -9.23
CA ASP A 140 18.83 2.22 -10.49
C ASP A 140 17.32 2.35 -10.70
N ARG A 141 16.57 1.28 -10.41
CA ARG A 141 15.11 1.32 -10.38
C ARG A 141 14.59 2.40 -9.44
N LEU A 142 15.19 2.52 -8.25
CA LEU A 142 14.78 3.52 -7.27
C LEU A 142 15.04 4.94 -7.79
N ILE A 143 16.18 5.17 -8.40
CA ILE A 143 16.56 6.46 -9.01
C ILE A 143 15.59 6.82 -10.14
N GLU A 144 15.26 5.87 -11.02
CA GLU A 144 14.29 6.08 -12.10
C GLU A 144 12.93 6.55 -11.54
N VAL A 145 12.40 5.85 -10.55
CA VAL A 145 11.09 6.19 -9.96
C VAL A 145 11.14 7.54 -9.25
N VAL A 146 12.21 7.84 -8.50
CA VAL A 146 12.39 9.15 -7.84
C VAL A 146 12.41 10.27 -8.86
N THR A 147 13.19 10.10 -9.95
CA THR A 147 13.33 11.08 -11.01
C THR A 147 12.03 11.28 -11.78
N ALA A 148 11.29 10.20 -12.08
CA ALA A 148 10.03 10.25 -12.82
C ALA A 148 8.96 11.13 -12.13
N VAL A 149 9.01 11.26 -10.81
CA VAL A 149 8.09 12.14 -10.06
C VAL A 149 8.72 13.49 -9.67
N GLY A 150 9.87 13.86 -10.24
CA GLY A 150 10.58 15.10 -9.93
C GLY A 150 11.15 15.15 -8.50
N GLY A 151 11.32 13.99 -7.87
CA GLY A 151 11.84 13.89 -6.52
C GLY A 151 13.35 14.13 -6.45
N THR A 152 13.79 14.77 -5.38
CA THR A 152 15.23 15.00 -5.09
C THR A 152 15.74 14.17 -3.91
N SER A 153 14.82 13.57 -3.14
CA SER A 153 15.15 12.74 -1.99
C SER A 153 14.14 11.59 -1.82
N TYR A 154 14.64 10.48 -1.29
CA TYR A 154 13.85 9.27 -1.05
C TYR A 154 13.75 8.95 0.44
N LEU A 155 12.53 8.88 0.96
CA LEU A 155 12.25 8.41 2.32
C LEU A 155 12.19 6.88 2.33
N SER A 156 13.25 6.26 2.82
CA SER A 156 13.35 4.80 2.94
C SER A 156 12.69 4.28 4.21
N GLY A 157 12.00 3.16 4.12
CA GLY A 157 11.64 2.36 5.30
C GLY A 157 12.83 1.56 5.84
N THR A 158 12.67 0.96 7.02
CA THR A 158 13.72 0.15 7.67
C THR A 158 14.23 -1.01 6.80
N GLY A 159 13.37 -1.59 5.95
CA GLY A 159 13.75 -2.63 4.98
C GLY A 159 14.67 -2.15 3.85
N GLY A 160 14.71 -0.84 3.59
CA GLY A 160 15.58 -0.25 2.58
C GLY A 160 17.06 -0.20 2.98
N ARG A 161 17.38 -0.37 4.25
CA ARG A 161 18.77 -0.32 4.76
C ARG A 161 19.70 -1.31 4.06
N ALA A 162 19.23 -2.51 3.72
CA ALA A 162 20.07 -3.56 3.17
C ALA A 162 20.63 -3.22 1.78
N TYR A 163 19.93 -2.42 0.97
CA TYR A 163 20.34 -2.09 -0.39
C TYR A 163 20.75 -0.62 -0.58
N THR A 164 20.41 0.29 0.35
CA THR A 164 20.83 1.70 0.24
C THR A 164 22.20 1.96 0.88
N VAL A 165 22.66 1.14 1.81
CA VAL A 165 23.97 1.32 2.50
C VAL A 165 25.17 1.13 1.56
N SER A 166 25.03 0.34 0.49
CA SER A 166 26.12 0.09 -0.47
C SER A 166 26.40 1.27 -1.44
N TYR A 167 25.56 2.32 -1.41
CA TYR A 167 25.60 3.43 -2.37
C TYR A 167 25.71 4.81 -1.70
N THR A 168 26.54 4.93 -0.67
CA THR A 168 26.79 6.20 0.03
C THR A 168 27.44 7.29 -0.83
N HIS A 169 27.72 7.03 -2.11
CA HIS A 169 28.31 7.99 -3.07
C HIS A 169 27.33 8.53 -4.11
N LEU A 170 26.03 8.17 -4.04
CA LEU A 170 25.03 8.79 -4.90
C LEU A 170 24.52 10.07 -4.25
N THR A 171 24.56 11.16 -5.00
CA THR A 171 24.21 12.54 -4.62
C THR A 171 22.72 12.79 -4.30
N LEU A 172 21.92 11.74 -4.10
CA LEU A 172 20.58 11.88 -3.57
C LEU A 172 20.65 11.85 -2.05
N PRO A 173 20.28 12.93 -1.35
CA PRO A 173 20.23 12.90 0.10
C PRO A 173 19.17 11.89 0.56
N THR A 174 19.60 10.76 1.10
CA THR A 174 18.72 9.84 1.80
C THR A 174 18.53 10.36 3.20
N ASN A 175 17.42 11.05 3.48
CA ASN A 175 17.06 11.37 4.85
C ASN A 175 16.77 10.08 5.62
N ARG A 176 17.71 9.70 6.47
CA ARG A 176 17.51 8.67 7.48
C ARG A 176 16.84 9.34 8.67
N GLU A 177 15.55 9.12 8.84
CA GLU A 177 14.94 9.30 10.15
C GLU A 177 14.72 7.92 10.78
N VAL A 178 15.27 7.77 11.97
CA VAL A 178 15.20 6.59 12.86
C VAL A 178 13.82 6.51 13.50
#